data_555d068051823e10f9e204acee7f062b
#
_entry.id   555d068051823e10f9e204acee7f062b
#
_cell.length_a   1.000
_cell.length_b   1.000
_cell.length_c   1.000
_cell.angle_alpha   90.00
_cell.angle_beta   90.00
_cell.angle_gamma   90.00
#
_symmetry.space_group_name_H-M   'P 1'
#
loop_
_entity.id
_entity.type
_entity.pdbx_description
1 polymer ?
#
loop_
_entity_poly.entity_id
_entity_poly.type
_entity_poly.pdbx_seq_one_letter_code
_entity_poly.pdbx_strand_id
1 'polypeptide(L)'
;MYFNVLKKEIVLNKIKRVSFLTSDYILLCDVETCNDNKIILDFSYDIISTRTGVIVASGSYIIKESWQTRSLRYGKYAKSKIKNYVKKLKNKECKLISLLDLYDLINNLINSYNIKIFMAYNGKFDLEALYSTFNYSNKKMKLWQKSACELATEKPLFMQLDLLDLWTYASKLYKTKKFKKWYDKKIAIYSNNGNRKTTAEIVGRYILENLHFIEEHTGAKDLEIEYLIFIACYFNSANRMVWLNYSGLWGVWRLAQDIVLNKDSKLYIRFILNKMCYN
;
A
#
# COMPACT_ATOMS: atom_id res chain seq x y z
N MET A 1 -25.84 21.60 -7.01
CA MET A 1 -26.12 20.64 -5.91
C MET A 1 -26.32 19.20 -6.39
N TYR A 2 -27.10 18.94 -7.44
CA TYR A 2 -27.35 17.60 -8.03
C TYR A 2 -26.08 16.86 -8.53
N PHE A 3 -25.14 17.57 -9.15
CA PHE A 3 -23.91 16.97 -9.67
C PHE A 3 -23.01 16.34 -8.59
N ASN A 4 -23.05 16.90 -7.37
CA ASN A 4 -22.26 16.36 -6.26
C ASN A 4 -22.89 15.11 -5.63
N VAL A 5 -24.20 14.95 -5.70
CA VAL A 5 -24.90 13.76 -5.20
C VAL A 5 -24.68 12.58 -6.13
N LEU A 6 -24.79 12.78 -7.43
CA LEU A 6 -24.52 11.74 -8.44
C LEU A 6 -23.05 11.25 -8.39
N LYS A 7 -22.09 12.18 -8.22
CA LYS A 7 -20.69 11.77 -8.00
C LYS A 7 -20.50 10.95 -6.73
N LYS A 8 -21.21 11.26 -5.65
CA LYS A 8 -21.16 10.55 -4.38
C LYS A 8 -21.73 9.12 -4.51
N GLU A 9 -22.86 8.94 -5.18
CA GLU A 9 -23.45 7.62 -5.42
C GLU A 9 -22.58 6.73 -6.32
N ILE A 10 -22.01 7.30 -7.39
CA ILE A 10 -21.07 6.57 -8.26
C ILE A 10 -19.82 6.13 -7.48
N VAL A 11 -19.34 6.94 -6.55
CA VAL A 11 -18.17 6.62 -5.71
C VAL A 11 -18.50 5.47 -4.75
N LEU A 12 -19.64 5.53 -4.08
CA LEU A 12 -20.04 4.50 -3.11
C LEU A 12 -20.28 3.14 -3.75
N ASN A 13 -20.84 3.10 -4.97
CA ASN A 13 -21.04 1.87 -5.72
C ASN A 13 -19.73 1.20 -6.19
N LYS A 14 -18.62 1.90 -6.10
CA LYS A 14 -17.29 1.43 -6.51
C LYS A 14 -16.41 0.98 -5.32
N ILE A 15 -16.90 1.15 -4.10
CA ILE A 15 -16.26 0.66 -2.89
C ILE A 15 -17.08 -0.50 -2.34
N LYS A 16 -16.43 -1.63 -2.21
CA LYS A 16 -17.02 -2.87 -1.72
C LYS A 16 -16.75 -3.01 -0.22
N ARG A 17 -17.83 -3.14 0.55
CA ARG A 17 -17.74 -3.50 1.96
C ARG A 17 -17.93 -5.00 2.12
N VAL A 18 -17.03 -5.65 2.83
CA VAL A 18 -17.11 -7.08 3.12
C VAL A 18 -16.97 -7.32 4.62
N SER A 19 -17.68 -8.33 5.13
CA SER A 19 -17.60 -8.72 6.54
C SER A 19 -16.31 -9.50 6.86
N PHE A 20 -15.79 -10.18 5.85
CA PHE A 20 -14.49 -10.86 5.87
C PHE A 20 -13.94 -10.87 4.45
N LEU A 21 -12.65 -11.09 4.32
CA LEU A 21 -12.01 -11.13 3.01
C LEU A 21 -12.39 -12.42 2.30
N THR A 22 -12.90 -12.30 1.07
CA THR A 22 -13.37 -13.43 0.26
C THR A 22 -12.24 -14.13 -0.49
N SER A 23 -11.07 -13.51 -0.59
CA SER A 23 -9.88 -14.13 -1.14
C SER A 23 -9.17 -14.94 -0.07
N ASP A 24 -8.74 -16.16 -0.39
CA ASP A 24 -7.96 -16.99 0.53
C ASP A 24 -6.58 -16.41 0.82
N TYR A 25 -6.06 -15.60 -0.10
CA TYR A 25 -4.75 -14.97 0.00
C TYR A 25 -4.80 -13.50 -0.40
N ILE A 26 -3.93 -12.70 0.23
CA ILE A 26 -3.70 -11.29 -0.04
C ILE A 26 -2.26 -11.12 -0.49
N LEU A 27 -2.03 -10.26 -1.47
CA LEU A 27 -0.70 -9.74 -1.81
C LEU A 27 -0.47 -8.45 -1.02
N LEU A 28 0.28 -8.52 0.05
CA LEU A 28 0.85 -7.36 0.73
C LEU A 28 2.11 -6.96 -0.03
N CYS A 29 2.25 -5.69 -0.37
CA CYS A 29 3.35 -5.20 -1.18
C CYS A 29 3.76 -3.81 -0.72
N ASP A 30 5.06 -3.56 -0.70
CA ASP A 30 5.65 -2.24 -0.53
C ASP A 30 6.70 -2.00 -1.62
N VAL A 31 6.75 -0.76 -2.12
CA VAL A 31 7.73 -0.34 -3.12
C VAL A 31 8.42 0.96 -2.71
N GLU A 32 9.72 0.99 -2.94
CA GLU A 32 10.50 2.20 -2.80
C GLU A 32 10.84 2.79 -4.16
N THR A 33 10.75 4.10 -4.29
CA THR A 33 10.95 4.78 -5.57
C THR A 33 12.28 5.51 -5.66
N CYS A 34 12.77 5.67 -6.90
CA CYS A 34 13.99 6.40 -7.19
C CYS A 34 13.82 7.92 -7.13
N ASN A 35 12.67 8.42 -7.62
CA ASN A 35 12.45 9.84 -7.91
C ASN A 35 10.96 10.21 -7.96
N ASP A 36 10.69 11.47 -8.25
CA ASP A 36 9.31 12.01 -8.36
C ASP A 36 8.48 11.37 -9.49
N ASN A 37 9.11 10.72 -10.48
CA ASN A 37 8.41 9.98 -11.54
C ASN A 37 7.89 8.60 -11.08
N LYS A 38 8.04 8.28 -9.81
CA LYS A 38 7.59 7.03 -9.18
C LYS A 38 8.16 5.77 -9.84
N ILE A 39 9.41 5.84 -10.35
CA ILE A 39 10.10 4.65 -10.85
C ILE A 39 10.60 3.86 -9.64
N ILE A 40 10.21 2.59 -9.55
CA ILE A 40 10.56 1.75 -8.43
C ILE A 40 12.04 1.40 -8.40
N LEU A 41 12.61 1.42 -7.20
CA LEU A 41 13.95 0.94 -6.90
C LEU A 41 13.92 -0.49 -6.40
N ASP A 42 12.99 -0.77 -5.48
CA ASP A 42 12.76 -2.11 -4.96
C ASP A 42 11.27 -2.48 -4.98
N PHE A 43 11.04 -3.76 -4.85
CA PHE A 43 9.75 -4.40 -4.72
C PHE A 43 9.85 -5.50 -3.68
N SER A 44 9.05 -5.42 -2.65
CA SER A 44 8.95 -6.46 -1.64
C SER A 44 7.51 -6.91 -1.48
N TYR A 45 7.29 -8.20 -1.17
CA TYR A 45 5.96 -8.74 -1.01
C TYR A 45 5.88 -9.84 0.04
N ASP A 46 4.70 -9.95 0.63
CA ASP A 46 4.24 -11.09 1.42
C ASP A 46 2.90 -11.60 0.88
N ILE A 47 2.77 -12.91 0.73
CA ILE A 47 1.47 -13.55 0.48
C ILE A 47 0.93 -14.02 1.83
N ILE A 48 -0.22 -13.49 2.21
CA ILE A 48 -0.82 -13.72 3.52
C ILE A 48 -2.11 -14.52 3.37
N SER A 49 -2.24 -15.60 4.12
CA SER A 49 -3.51 -16.32 4.24
C SER A 49 -4.53 -15.48 5.01
N THR A 50 -5.65 -15.16 4.38
CA THR A 50 -6.73 -14.39 5.04
C THR A 50 -7.40 -15.18 6.15
N ARG A 51 -7.32 -16.50 6.11
CA ARG A 51 -7.91 -17.40 7.08
C ARG A 51 -7.10 -17.46 8.37
N THR A 52 -5.77 -17.58 8.25
CA THR A 52 -4.88 -17.80 9.41
C THR A 52 -4.02 -16.58 9.75
N GLY A 53 -3.86 -15.63 8.86
CA GLY A 53 -2.92 -14.51 8.99
C GLY A 53 -1.45 -14.90 8.73
N VAL A 54 -1.16 -16.16 8.42
CA VAL A 54 0.22 -16.63 8.22
C VAL A 54 0.73 -16.17 6.86
N ILE A 55 1.98 -15.72 6.83
CA ILE A 55 2.74 -15.46 5.60
C ILE A 55 3.14 -16.80 5.00
N VAL A 56 2.69 -17.09 3.78
CA VAL A 56 2.96 -18.37 3.08
C VAL A 56 4.05 -18.26 2.01
N ALA A 57 4.31 -17.05 1.53
CA ALA A 57 5.41 -16.75 0.63
C ALA A 57 5.86 -15.30 0.82
N SER A 58 7.13 -15.03 0.60
CA SER A 58 7.68 -13.67 0.65
C SER A 58 8.85 -13.51 -0.31
N GLY A 59 9.14 -12.26 -0.67
CA GLY A 59 10.29 -11.94 -1.50
C GLY A 59 10.66 -10.46 -1.43
N SER A 60 11.94 -10.19 -1.64
CA SER A 60 12.46 -8.82 -1.70
C SER A 60 13.45 -8.70 -2.85
N TYR A 61 13.23 -7.72 -3.71
CA TYR A 61 13.96 -7.56 -4.95
C TYR A 61 14.33 -6.10 -5.18
N ILE A 62 15.51 -5.89 -5.71
CA ILE A 62 15.95 -4.61 -6.24
C ILE A 62 15.83 -4.67 -7.76
N ILE A 63 15.23 -3.65 -8.35
CA ILE A 63 15.02 -3.60 -9.81
C ILE A 63 16.35 -3.35 -10.50
N LYS A 64 16.79 -4.34 -11.29
CA LYS A 64 18.10 -4.36 -11.95
C LYS A 64 18.34 -3.11 -12.80
N GLU A 65 17.35 -2.72 -13.59
CA GLU A 65 17.42 -1.55 -14.46
C GLU A 65 17.57 -0.25 -13.65
N SER A 66 16.78 -0.08 -12.59
CA SER A 66 16.90 1.07 -11.69
C SER A 66 18.24 1.10 -10.95
N TRP A 67 18.73 -0.06 -10.55
CA TRP A 67 20.01 -0.20 -9.87
C TRP A 67 21.21 0.09 -10.77
N GLN A 68 21.18 -0.37 -12.02
CA GLN A 68 22.24 -0.16 -13.01
C GLN A 68 22.26 1.26 -13.56
N THR A 69 21.11 1.94 -13.60
CA THR A 69 21.01 3.30 -14.10
C THR A 69 21.44 4.30 -13.03
N ARG A 70 22.62 4.93 -13.19
CA ARG A 70 23.20 5.84 -12.20
C ARG A 70 22.24 6.96 -11.76
N SER A 71 21.53 7.59 -12.70
CA SER A 71 20.58 8.68 -12.41
C SER A 71 19.38 8.22 -11.58
N LEU A 72 18.96 6.96 -11.69
CA LEU A 72 17.89 6.38 -10.88
C LEU A 72 18.42 5.92 -9.52
N ARG A 73 19.50 5.15 -9.51
CA ARG A 73 20.12 4.65 -8.27
C ARG A 73 20.50 5.77 -7.30
N TYR A 74 20.95 6.92 -7.81
CA TYR A 74 21.27 8.09 -7.00
C TYR A 74 20.19 9.19 -7.07
N GLY A 75 18.99 8.82 -7.45
CA GLY A 75 17.83 9.70 -7.44
C GLY A 75 17.50 10.22 -6.03
N LYS A 76 16.65 11.23 -6.00
CA LYS A 76 16.30 11.99 -4.78
C LYS A 76 15.93 11.11 -3.59
N TYR A 77 15.16 10.03 -3.82
CA TYR A 77 14.66 9.14 -2.77
C TYR A 77 15.52 7.89 -2.57
N ALA A 78 16.27 7.47 -3.59
CA ALA A 78 17.10 6.27 -3.56
C ALA A 78 18.45 6.49 -2.85
N LYS A 79 19.06 7.66 -3.03
CA LYS A 79 20.43 7.95 -2.61
C LYS A 79 20.75 7.60 -1.15
N SER A 80 19.87 7.93 -0.24
CA SER A 80 20.07 7.68 1.21
C SER A 80 20.03 6.19 1.56
N LYS A 81 19.39 5.37 0.73
CA LYS A 81 19.13 3.95 0.96
C LYS A 81 20.18 3.01 0.36
N ILE A 82 21.05 3.52 -0.53
CA ILE A 82 22.02 2.71 -1.29
C ILE A 82 22.91 1.84 -0.38
N LYS A 83 23.40 2.41 0.73
CA LYS A 83 24.25 1.64 1.67
C LYS A 83 23.52 0.42 2.23
N ASN A 84 22.24 0.58 2.58
CA ASN A 84 21.41 -0.50 3.11
C ASN A 84 21.19 -1.58 2.03
N TYR A 85 20.88 -1.19 0.80
CA TYR A 85 20.70 -2.15 -0.30
C TYR A 85 21.98 -2.90 -0.66
N VAL A 86 23.15 -2.23 -0.66
CA VAL A 86 24.44 -2.91 -0.86
C VAL A 86 24.67 -3.97 0.22
N LYS A 87 24.36 -3.66 1.49
CA LYS A 87 24.46 -4.61 2.60
C LYS A 87 23.50 -5.78 2.40
N LYS A 88 22.23 -5.49 2.10
CA LYS A 88 21.18 -6.52 1.86
C LYS A 88 21.54 -7.46 0.70
N LEU A 89 22.06 -6.93 -0.41
CA LEU A 89 22.55 -7.74 -1.54
C LEU A 89 23.70 -8.66 -1.13
N LYS A 90 24.68 -8.15 -0.38
CA LYS A 90 25.80 -8.94 0.13
C LYS A 90 25.36 -10.05 1.06
N ASN A 91 24.38 -9.78 1.90
CA ASN A 91 23.82 -10.72 2.86
C ASN A 91 22.79 -11.69 2.24
N LYS A 92 22.47 -11.53 0.94
CA LYS A 92 21.43 -12.30 0.24
C LYS A 92 20.01 -12.10 0.83
N GLU A 93 19.78 -10.99 1.52
CA GLU A 93 18.48 -10.61 2.06
C GLU A 93 17.53 -10.07 0.96
N CYS A 94 18.07 -9.65 -0.16
CA CYS A 94 17.34 -9.30 -1.38
C CYS A 94 18.11 -9.75 -2.62
N LYS A 95 17.42 -9.77 -3.76
CA LYS A 95 17.99 -10.20 -5.05
C LYS A 95 17.77 -9.11 -6.11
N LEU A 96 18.61 -9.11 -7.13
CA LEU A 96 18.35 -8.30 -8.33
C LEU A 96 17.35 -9.04 -9.22
N ILE A 97 16.33 -8.33 -9.69
CA ILE A 97 15.34 -8.84 -10.65
C ILE A 97 15.24 -7.89 -11.83
N SER A 98 15.08 -8.41 -13.05
CA SER A 98 14.75 -7.56 -14.19
C SER A 98 13.29 -7.12 -14.13
N LEU A 99 12.97 -6.03 -14.81
CA LEU A 99 11.58 -5.55 -14.85
C LEU A 99 10.63 -6.57 -15.50
N LEU A 100 11.10 -7.30 -16.49
CA LEU A 100 10.35 -8.38 -17.13
C LEU A 100 10.09 -9.53 -16.18
N ASP A 101 11.14 -10.03 -15.52
CA ASP A 101 11.01 -11.11 -14.53
C ASP A 101 10.13 -10.70 -13.36
N LEU A 102 10.14 -9.40 -12.96
CA LEU A 102 9.24 -8.88 -11.94
C LEU A 102 7.79 -8.92 -12.39
N TYR A 103 7.52 -8.53 -13.63
CA TYR A 103 6.17 -8.60 -14.20
C TYR A 103 5.64 -10.04 -14.19
N ASP A 104 6.45 -10.97 -14.65
CA ASP A 104 6.10 -12.39 -14.66
C ASP A 104 5.94 -12.95 -13.24
N LEU A 105 6.80 -12.55 -12.31
CA LEU A 105 6.68 -12.92 -10.90
C LEU A 105 5.34 -12.47 -10.32
N ILE A 106 4.96 -11.21 -10.49
CA ILE A 106 3.70 -10.68 -9.97
C ILE A 106 2.50 -11.44 -10.57
N ASN A 107 2.50 -11.65 -11.88
CA ASN A 107 1.43 -12.39 -12.56
C ASN A 107 1.36 -13.84 -12.08
N ASN A 108 2.49 -14.50 -11.92
CA ASN A 108 2.56 -15.87 -11.40
C ASN A 108 2.05 -15.96 -9.95
N LEU A 109 2.39 -15.00 -9.09
CA LEU A 109 1.87 -14.95 -7.71
C LEU A 109 0.36 -14.77 -7.71
N ILE A 110 -0.17 -13.83 -8.51
CA ILE A 110 -1.61 -13.57 -8.61
C ILE A 110 -2.36 -14.83 -9.06
N ASN A 111 -1.86 -15.52 -10.08
CA ASN A 111 -2.51 -16.71 -10.63
C ASN A 111 -2.36 -17.93 -9.70
N SER A 112 -1.15 -18.21 -9.21
CA SER A 112 -0.87 -19.40 -8.39
C SER A 112 -1.61 -19.40 -7.05
N TYR A 113 -1.78 -18.22 -6.44
CA TYR A 113 -2.50 -18.06 -5.17
C TYR A 113 -3.94 -17.57 -5.37
N ASN A 114 -4.41 -17.42 -6.62
CA ASN A 114 -5.73 -16.85 -6.93
C ASN A 114 -6.01 -15.56 -6.17
N ILE A 115 -5.02 -14.65 -6.16
CA ILE A 115 -5.09 -13.39 -5.41
C ILE A 115 -6.14 -12.48 -6.03
N LYS A 116 -6.98 -11.90 -5.17
CA LYS A 116 -8.02 -10.92 -5.56
C LYS A 116 -7.80 -9.57 -4.91
N ILE A 117 -6.89 -9.49 -3.93
CA ILE A 117 -6.70 -8.32 -3.09
C ILE A 117 -5.22 -7.94 -3.08
N PHE A 118 -4.94 -6.70 -3.47
CA PHE A 118 -3.68 -6.01 -3.26
C PHE A 118 -3.77 -5.18 -1.98
N MET A 119 -2.78 -5.28 -1.13
CA MET A 119 -2.73 -4.56 0.14
C MET A 119 -1.42 -3.81 0.28
N ALA A 120 -1.46 -2.57 0.75
CA ALA A 120 -0.29 -1.75 1.08
C ALA A 120 -0.70 -0.57 1.97
N TYR A 121 0.24 0.07 2.64
CA TYR A 121 0.00 1.30 3.40
C TYR A 121 0.05 2.52 2.48
N ASN A 122 -1.09 3.17 2.23
CA ASN A 122 -1.27 4.15 1.15
C ASN A 122 -1.13 3.52 -0.24
N GLY A 123 -1.68 2.34 -0.42
CA GLY A 123 -1.49 1.43 -1.56
C GLY A 123 -1.78 2.01 -2.94
N LYS A 124 -2.44 3.18 -3.01
CA LYS A 124 -2.52 3.96 -4.25
C LYS A 124 -1.14 4.35 -4.76
N PHE A 125 -0.23 4.73 -3.84
CA PHE A 125 1.13 5.12 -4.22
C PHE A 125 1.89 3.95 -4.84
N ASP A 126 1.82 2.77 -4.21
CA ASP A 126 2.54 1.56 -4.64
C ASP A 126 2.07 1.07 -6.00
N LEU A 127 0.76 1.01 -6.17
CA LEU A 127 0.20 0.64 -7.45
C LEU A 127 0.55 1.65 -8.55
N GLU A 128 0.47 2.98 -8.30
CA GLU A 128 0.88 4.00 -9.27
C GLU A 128 2.37 3.88 -9.61
N ALA A 129 3.22 3.56 -8.64
CA ALA A 129 4.64 3.38 -8.85
C ALA A 129 4.93 2.14 -9.72
N LEU A 130 4.28 1.01 -9.44
CA LEU A 130 4.34 -0.19 -10.27
C LEU A 130 3.87 0.12 -11.70
N TYR A 131 2.68 0.71 -11.85
CA TYR A 131 2.14 1.06 -13.15
C TYR A 131 3.04 2.03 -13.91
N SER A 132 3.51 3.09 -13.25
CA SER A 132 4.41 4.08 -13.85
C SER A 132 5.71 3.43 -14.31
N THR A 133 6.24 2.49 -13.55
CA THR A 133 7.48 1.78 -13.89
C THR A 133 7.30 0.91 -15.12
N PHE A 134 6.23 0.12 -15.18
CA PHE A 134 5.96 -0.73 -16.35
C PHE A 134 5.60 0.06 -17.61
N ASN A 135 5.03 1.27 -17.47
CA ASN A 135 4.70 2.15 -18.60
C ASN A 135 5.74 3.24 -18.86
N TYR A 136 6.85 3.23 -18.14
CA TYR A 136 7.88 4.26 -18.27
C TYR A 136 8.56 4.18 -19.63
N SER A 137 8.14 5.05 -20.56
CA SER A 137 8.76 5.25 -21.86
C SER A 137 9.69 6.46 -21.83
N ASN A 138 10.88 6.32 -21.26
CA ASN A 138 11.89 7.37 -21.41
C ASN A 138 12.76 7.10 -22.62
N LYS A 139 12.73 8.02 -23.62
CA LYS A 139 13.55 7.97 -24.82
C LYS A 139 15.06 7.84 -24.55
N LYS A 140 15.51 8.14 -23.32
CA LYS A 140 16.89 7.98 -22.88
C LYS A 140 17.25 6.57 -22.41
N MET A 141 16.27 5.68 -22.22
CA MET A 141 16.47 4.33 -21.70
C MET A 141 16.14 3.26 -22.73
N LYS A 142 16.92 3.22 -23.80
CA LYS A 142 16.75 2.30 -24.95
C LYS A 142 16.61 0.81 -24.58
N LEU A 143 17.11 0.39 -23.40
CA LEU A 143 17.04 -0.99 -22.91
C LEU A 143 15.67 -1.37 -22.30
N TRP A 144 14.90 -0.38 -21.86
CA TRP A 144 13.59 -0.59 -21.22
C TRP A 144 12.44 -0.63 -22.25
N GLN A 145 12.65 0.06 -23.39
CA GLN A 145 11.56 0.39 -24.30
C GLN A 145 10.91 -0.82 -24.98
N LYS A 146 11.67 -1.87 -25.27
CA LYS A 146 11.09 -3.06 -25.90
C LYS A 146 10.25 -3.87 -24.92
N SER A 147 10.81 -4.19 -23.75
CA SER A 147 10.14 -5.06 -22.78
C SER A 147 8.93 -4.38 -22.12
N ALA A 148 9.05 -3.11 -21.73
CA ALA A 148 7.95 -2.40 -21.07
C ALA A 148 6.81 -2.01 -22.04
N CYS A 149 7.11 -1.69 -23.32
CA CYS A 149 6.08 -1.41 -24.32
C CYS A 149 5.31 -2.67 -24.74
N GLU A 150 5.98 -3.81 -24.84
CA GLU A 150 5.31 -5.09 -25.13
C GLU A 150 4.42 -5.54 -23.98
N LEU A 151 4.81 -5.25 -22.74
CA LEU A 151 4.02 -5.57 -21.52
C LEU A 151 2.83 -4.62 -21.31
N ALA A 152 2.86 -3.42 -21.87
CA ALA A 152 1.84 -2.39 -21.66
C ALA A 152 0.60 -2.50 -22.56
N THR A 153 0.55 -3.47 -23.49
CA THR A 153 -0.59 -3.65 -24.41
C THR A 153 -1.85 -4.16 -23.69
N GLU A 154 -1.69 -4.85 -22.57
CA GLU A 154 -2.79 -5.29 -21.72
C GLU A 154 -2.69 -4.66 -20.34
N LYS A 155 -3.86 -4.42 -19.72
CA LYS A 155 -3.90 -3.91 -18.35
C LYS A 155 -3.30 -4.96 -17.40
N PRO A 156 -2.21 -4.63 -16.68
CA PRO A 156 -1.54 -5.59 -15.79
C PRO A 156 -2.51 -6.21 -14.79
N LEU A 157 -2.34 -7.51 -14.45
CA LEU A 157 -3.24 -8.22 -13.54
C LEU A 157 -3.36 -7.54 -12.17
N PHE A 158 -2.26 -7.01 -11.62
CA PHE A 158 -2.29 -6.31 -10.34
C PHE A 158 -3.20 -5.06 -10.35
N MET A 159 -3.43 -4.46 -11.52
CA MET A 159 -4.37 -3.34 -11.69
C MET A 159 -5.83 -3.77 -11.70
N GLN A 160 -6.09 -5.06 -11.70
CA GLN A 160 -7.44 -5.63 -11.66
C GLN A 160 -7.83 -6.10 -10.26
N LEU A 161 -6.88 -6.10 -9.31
CA LEU A 161 -7.13 -6.50 -7.94
C LEU A 161 -7.93 -5.45 -7.18
N ASP A 162 -8.72 -5.89 -6.22
CA ASP A 162 -9.30 -5.00 -5.21
C ASP A 162 -8.18 -4.45 -4.31
N LEU A 163 -8.21 -3.16 -4.01
CA LEU A 163 -7.25 -2.52 -3.12
C LEU A 163 -7.75 -2.50 -1.69
N LEU A 164 -7.02 -3.11 -0.76
CA LEU A 164 -7.13 -2.90 0.68
C LEU A 164 -6.06 -1.89 1.12
N ASP A 165 -6.44 -0.65 1.31
CA ASP A 165 -5.53 0.39 1.79
C ASP A 165 -5.40 0.34 3.31
N LEU A 166 -4.21 -0.05 3.80
CA LEU A 166 -3.95 -0.19 5.23
C LEU A 166 -4.03 1.14 5.97
N TRP A 167 -3.67 2.26 5.37
CA TRP A 167 -3.81 3.57 6.00
C TRP A 167 -5.28 3.88 6.30
N THR A 168 -6.16 3.61 5.34
CA THR A 168 -7.62 3.74 5.53
C THR A 168 -8.12 2.77 6.58
N TYR A 169 -7.63 1.54 6.52
CA TYR A 169 -8.06 0.48 7.43
C TYR A 169 -7.62 0.73 8.87
N ALA A 170 -6.39 1.17 9.07
CA ALA A 170 -5.86 1.59 10.37
C ALA A 170 -6.61 2.80 10.95
N SER A 171 -7.48 3.45 10.16
CA SER A 171 -8.29 4.56 10.66
C SER A 171 -9.18 4.16 11.84
N LYS A 172 -9.58 2.89 11.94
CA LYS A 172 -10.28 2.35 13.10
C LYS A 172 -9.47 2.53 14.38
N LEU A 173 -8.15 2.36 14.28
CA LEU A 173 -7.23 2.48 15.40
C LEU A 173 -6.93 3.94 15.75
N TYR A 174 -6.43 4.71 14.78
CA TYR A 174 -5.97 6.08 15.06
C TYR A 174 -7.10 7.09 15.31
N LYS A 175 -8.36 6.73 15.04
CA LYS A 175 -9.53 7.54 15.44
C LYS A 175 -9.98 7.30 16.88
N THR A 176 -9.51 6.26 17.56
CA THR A 176 -9.87 5.96 18.94
C THR A 176 -9.39 7.05 19.91
N LYS A 177 -10.13 7.25 21.01
CA LYS A 177 -9.73 8.18 22.07
C LYS A 177 -8.37 7.79 22.69
N LYS A 178 -8.13 6.47 22.82
CA LYS A 178 -6.87 5.92 23.38
C LYS A 178 -5.67 6.31 22.52
N PHE A 179 -5.75 6.09 21.20
CA PHE A 179 -4.69 6.47 20.25
C PHE A 179 -4.46 7.99 20.27
N LYS A 180 -5.53 8.78 20.17
CA LYS A 180 -5.42 10.25 20.16
C LYS A 180 -4.71 10.77 21.40
N LYS A 181 -5.11 10.31 22.60
CA LYS A 181 -4.47 10.69 23.87
C LYS A 181 -2.99 10.27 23.92
N TRP A 182 -2.67 9.07 23.44
CA TRP A 182 -1.29 8.60 23.34
C TRP A 182 -0.49 9.46 22.36
N TYR A 183 -1.05 9.74 21.18
CA TYR A 183 -0.40 10.52 20.13
C TYR A 183 -0.06 11.94 20.61
N ASP A 184 -1.02 12.64 21.17
CA ASP A 184 -0.84 14.02 21.64
C ASP A 184 0.18 14.10 22.79
N LYS A 185 0.27 13.05 23.63
CA LYS A 185 1.24 13.00 24.74
C LYS A 185 2.65 12.57 24.31
N LYS A 186 2.78 11.70 23.30
CA LYS A 186 4.04 11.00 23.01
C LYS A 186 4.66 11.38 21.67
N ILE A 187 3.86 11.75 20.67
CA ILE A 187 4.31 12.02 19.29
C ILE A 187 4.17 13.50 18.97
N ALA A 188 2.96 14.05 19.05
CA ALA A 188 2.62 15.46 18.83
C ALA A 188 3.13 16.04 17.49
N ILE A 189 3.19 15.24 16.42
CA ILE A 189 3.61 15.69 15.07
C ILE A 189 2.36 15.94 14.22
N TYR A 190 2.18 17.16 13.77
CA TYR A 190 1.01 17.56 12.99
C TYR A 190 1.41 18.02 11.59
N SER A 191 0.48 17.89 10.64
CA SER A 191 0.60 18.49 9.33
C SER A 191 0.38 20.02 9.41
N ASN A 192 0.69 20.73 8.33
CA ASN A 192 0.42 22.18 8.24
C ASN A 192 -1.06 22.53 8.48
N ASN A 193 -1.97 21.59 8.24
CA ASN A 193 -3.42 21.76 8.47
C ASN A 193 -3.85 21.29 9.87
N GLY A 194 -2.93 21.07 10.79
CA GLY A 194 -3.23 20.65 12.16
C GLY A 194 -3.67 19.17 12.31
N ASN A 195 -3.65 18.38 11.24
CA ASN A 195 -3.99 16.97 11.32
C ASN A 195 -2.82 16.13 11.87
N ARG A 196 -3.11 15.13 12.71
CA ARG A 196 -2.10 14.15 13.16
C ARG A 196 -1.53 13.41 11.97
N LYS A 197 -0.21 13.31 11.88
CA LYS A 197 0.44 12.44 10.90
C LYS A 197 0.27 10.98 11.36
N THR A 198 -0.23 10.15 10.48
CA THR A 198 -0.51 8.71 10.74
C THR A 198 0.22 7.85 9.73
N THR A 199 1.56 7.98 9.69
CA THR A 199 2.43 7.10 8.90
C THR A 199 2.41 5.68 9.45
N ALA A 200 2.82 4.69 8.67
CA ALA A 200 2.95 3.30 9.12
C ALA A 200 3.84 3.22 10.37
N GLU A 201 4.96 3.94 10.39
CA GLU A 201 5.86 4.03 11.53
C GLU A 201 5.15 4.49 12.82
N ILE A 202 4.35 5.55 12.77
CA ILE A 202 3.65 6.07 13.94
C ILE A 202 2.58 5.09 14.44
N VAL A 203 1.85 4.47 13.52
CA VAL A 203 0.86 3.44 13.86
C VAL A 203 1.57 2.21 14.43
N GLY A 204 2.70 1.81 13.85
CA GLY A 204 3.55 0.74 14.36
C GLY A 204 4.09 1.01 15.77
N ARG A 205 4.57 2.22 16.03
CA ARG A 205 5.00 2.63 17.39
C ARG A 205 3.91 2.46 18.43
N TYR A 206 2.67 2.75 18.05
CA TYR A 206 1.53 2.57 18.94
C TYR A 206 1.22 1.09 19.19
N ILE A 207 1.20 0.28 18.13
CA ILE A 207 0.88 -1.15 18.19
C ILE A 207 1.94 -1.90 19.01
N LEU A 208 3.23 -1.58 18.77
CA LEU A 208 4.38 -2.21 19.42
C LEU A 208 4.67 -1.63 20.83
N GLU A 209 3.95 -0.56 21.22
CA GLU A 209 4.26 0.21 22.44
C GLU A 209 5.73 0.69 22.52
N ASN A 210 6.38 0.82 21.34
CA ASN A 210 7.78 1.20 21.21
C ASN A 210 7.93 2.55 20.50
N LEU A 211 8.23 3.61 21.26
CA LEU A 211 8.41 4.97 20.72
C LEU A 211 9.68 5.14 19.87
N HIS A 212 10.66 4.25 20.05
CA HIS A 212 11.94 4.29 19.35
C HIS A 212 11.94 3.45 18.08
N PHE A 213 10.81 2.81 17.75
CA PHE A 213 10.67 2.11 16.49
C PHE A 213 10.86 3.09 15.33
N ILE A 214 11.73 2.76 14.39
CA ILE A 214 12.05 3.54 13.19
C ILE A 214 11.87 2.63 11.97
N GLU A 215 11.13 3.12 10.99
CA GLU A 215 10.98 2.51 9.69
C GLU A 215 12.29 2.66 8.89
N GLU A 216 12.81 1.57 8.35
CA GLU A 216 14.10 1.59 7.64
C GLU A 216 13.99 2.14 6.21
N HIS A 217 12.76 2.34 5.73
CA HIS A 217 12.47 2.73 4.36
C HIS A 217 13.13 1.81 3.32
N THR A 218 12.95 0.52 3.53
CA THR A 218 13.32 -0.52 2.57
C THR A 218 12.17 -1.54 2.53
N GLY A 219 11.65 -1.85 1.35
CA GLY A 219 10.40 -2.56 1.19
C GLY A 219 10.20 -3.78 2.11
N ALA A 220 11.22 -4.64 2.27
CA ALA A 220 11.09 -5.80 3.16
C ALA A 220 10.89 -5.44 4.65
N LYS A 221 11.47 -4.31 5.12
CA LYS A 221 11.32 -3.88 6.51
C LYS A 221 10.00 -3.14 6.73
N ASP A 222 9.57 -2.42 5.72
CA ASP A 222 8.31 -1.69 5.77
C ASP A 222 7.13 -2.67 5.73
N LEU A 223 7.26 -3.80 5.00
CA LEU A 223 6.28 -4.90 5.05
C LEU A 223 6.07 -5.48 6.45
N GLU A 224 7.11 -5.59 7.28
CA GLU A 224 6.97 -6.10 8.66
C GLU A 224 5.98 -5.23 9.46
N ILE A 225 6.03 -3.92 9.31
CA ILE A 225 5.13 -2.98 9.98
C ILE A 225 3.73 -3.02 9.38
N GLU A 226 3.63 -3.08 8.07
CA GLU A 226 2.34 -3.15 7.38
C GLU A 226 1.60 -4.45 7.73
N TYR A 227 2.33 -5.56 7.80
CA TYR A 227 1.80 -6.83 8.27
C TYR A 227 1.29 -6.73 9.71
N LEU A 228 2.05 -6.11 10.64
CA LEU A 228 1.60 -5.91 12.01
C LEU A 228 0.34 -5.04 12.10
N ILE A 229 0.25 -3.99 11.28
CA ILE A 229 -0.95 -3.15 11.19
C ILE A 229 -2.14 -3.97 10.70
N PHE A 230 -1.94 -4.80 9.67
CA PHE A 230 -2.99 -5.69 9.17
C PHE A 230 -3.47 -6.66 10.25
N ILE A 231 -2.56 -7.37 10.92
CA ILE A 231 -2.89 -8.32 11.98
C ILE A 231 -3.62 -7.62 13.12
N ALA A 232 -3.12 -6.48 13.59
CA ALA A 232 -3.75 -5.74 14.68
C ALA A 232 -5.16 -5.24 14.34
N CYS A 233 -5.36 -4.77 13.11
CA CYS A 233 -6.64 -4.20 12.70
C CYS A 233 -7.65 -5.24 12.20
N TYR A 234 -7.21 -6.33 11.59
CA TYR A 234 -8.08 -7.36 11.02
C TYR A 234 -8.38 -8.48 12.01
N PHE A 235 -7.34 -9.16 12.49
CA PHE A 235 -7.54 -10.33 13.37
C PHE A 235 -8.01 -9.99 14.78
N ASN A 236 -7.60 -8.83 15.29
CA ASN A 236 -8.06 -8.34 16.60
C ASN A 236 -9.40 -7.59 16.55
N SER A 237 -9.99 -7.45 15.35
CA SER A 237 -11.30 -6.83 15.19
C SER A 237 -12.40 -7.88 15.26
N ALA A 238 -13.34 -7.74 16.21
CA ALA A 238 -14.47 -8.65 16.35
C ALA A 238 -15.30 -8.78 15.04
N ASN A 239 -15.39 -7.73 14.26
CA ASN A 239 -16.25 -7.70 13.08
C ASN A 239 -15.50 -7.98 11.77
N ARG A 240 -14.16 -7.98 11.75
CA ARG A 240 -13.32 -8.16 10.53
C ARG A 240 -13.82 -7.45 9.27
N MET A 241 -14.48 -6.29 9.46
CA MET A 241 -15.06 -5.52 8.35
C MET A 241 -14.00 -4.69 7.66
N VAL A 242 -13.90 -4.80 6.36
CA VAL A 242 -12.95 -4.05 5.52
C VAL A 242 -13.64 -3.34 4.38
N TRP A 243 -12.99 -2.31 3.87
CA TRP A 243 -13.36 -1.62 2.65
C TRP A 243 -12.37 -1.99 1.57
N LEU A 244 -12.89 -2.51 0.47
CA LEU A 244 -12.11 -2.79 -0.73
C LEU A 244 -12.47 -1.78 -1.81
N ASN A 245 -11.46 -1.30 -2.51
CA ASN A 245 -11.61 -0.43 -3.65
C ASN A 245 -11.16 -1.15 -4.92
N TYR A 246 -11.85 -0.96 -6.01
CA TYR A 246 -11.41 -1.49 -7.30
C TYR A 246 -10.15 -0.74 -7.76
N SER A 247 -9.08 -1.47 -8.05
CA SER A 247 -7.78 -0.91 -8.43
C SER A 247 -7.82 0.06 -9.61
N GLY A 248 -8.75 -0.14 -10.54
CA GLY A 248 -8.93 0.75 -11.70
C GLY A 248 -9.51 2.14 -11.40
N LEU A 249 -9.83 2.45 -10.15
CA LEU A 249 -10.55 3.65 -9.74
C LEU A 249 -9.72 4.53 -8.80
N TRP A 250 -8.49 4.68 -9.11
CA TRP A 250 -7.51 5.46 -8.42
C TRP A 250 -7.98 6.86 -8.02
N GLY A 251 -8.09 7.27 -6.91
CA GLY A 251 -8.59 8.56 -6.45
C GLY A 251 -10.05 8.53 -5.99
N VAL A 252 -10.80 7.50 -6.35
CA VAL A 252 -12.19 7.37 -5.90
C VAL A 252 -12.25 7.02 -4.43
N TRP A 253 -11.32 6.24 -3.92
CA TRP A 253 -11.27 5.89 -2.51
C TRP A 253 -10.94 7.06 -1.59
N ARG A 254 -10.08 8.03 -2.02
CA ARG A 254 -9.86 9.28 -1.27
C ARG A 254 -11.14 10.12 -1.22
N LEU A 255 -11.85 10.22 -2.33
CA LEU A 255 -13.15 10.87 -2.36
C LEU A 255 -14.15 10.16 -1.45
N ALA A 256 -14.14 8.84 -1.40
CA ALA A 256 -14.97 8.06 -0.50
C ALA A 256 -14.57 8.24 0.96
N GLN A 257 -13.27 8.38 1.27
CA GLN A 257 -12.83 8.75 2.61
C GLN A 257 -13.33 10.14 3.01
N ASP A 258 -13.19 11.13 2.13
CA ASP A 258 -13.68 12.47 2.39
C ASP A 258 -15.19 12.48 2.59
N ILE A 259 -15.92 11.65 1.83
CA ILE A 259 -17.35 11.45 1.99
C ILE A 259 -17.68 10.78 3.32
N VAL A 260 -16.94 9.72 3.67
CA VAL A 260 -17.13 8.97 4.93
C VAL A 260 -16.73 9.80 6.14
N LEU A 261 -15.77 10.69 6.01
CA LEU A 261 -15.29 11.56 7.08
C LEU A 261 -16.04 12.90 7.16
N ASN A 262 -16.75 13.30 6.12
CA ASN A 262 -17.47 14.55 6.10
C ASN A 262 -18.78 14.44 6.91
N LYS A 263 -18.88 15.22 7.98
CA LYS A 263 -20.01 15.20 8.94
C LYS A 263 -21.38 15.49 8.31
N ASP A 264 -21.42 16.09 7.12
CA ASP A 264 -22.64 16.56 6.46
C ASP A 264 -23.35 15.54 5.56
N SER A 265 -22.75 14.37 5.34
CA SER A 265 -23.41 13.27 4.64
C SER A 265 -24.24 12.43 5.63
N LYS A 266 -25.42 12.92 5.94
CA LYS A 266 -26.16 12.61 7.17
C LYS A 266 -26.75 11.22 7.35
N LEU A 267 -26.90 10.35 6.40
CA LEU A 267 -27.80 9.20 6.64
C LEU A 267 -27.15 7.81 6.61
N TYR A 268 -26.35 7.49 5.66
CA TYR A 268 -25.87 6.12 5.51
C TYR A 268 -24.46 5.91 6.10
N ILE A 269 -23.64 6.90 5.99
CA ILE A 269 -22.23 6.89 6.37
C ILE A 269 -22.07 6.94 7.90
N ARG A 270 -22.92 7.71 8.59
CA ARG A 270 -22.94 7.79 10.06
C ARG A 270 -23.30 6.46 10.72
N PHE A 271 -24.23 5.73 10.13
CA PHE A 271 -24.61 4.39 10.60
C PHE A 271 -23.45 3.38 10.45
N ILE A 272 -22.71 3.44 9.34
CA ILE A 272 -21.58 2.57 9.06
C ILE A 272 -20.41 2.90 9.99
N LEU A 273 -20.07 4.19 10.16
CA LEU A 273 -18.98 4.62 11.04
C LEU A 273 -19.25 4.31 12.50
N ASN A 274 -20.49 4.51 12.96
CA ASN A 274 -20.85 4.18 14.34
C ASN A 274 -20.73 2.69 14.64
N LYS A 275 -21.15 1.80 13.71
CA LYS A 275 -20.96 0.35 13.87
C LYS A 275 -19.50 -0.09 13.77
N MET A 276 -18.64 0.63 13.06
CA MET A 276 -17.23 0.29 12.89
C MET A 276 -16.31 0.83 13.99
N CYS A 277 -16.74 1.89 14.71
CA CYS A 277 -15.89 2.60 15.68
C CYS A 277 -16.28 2.37 17.13
N TYR A 278 -17.39 1.70 17.43
CA TYR A 278 -17.95 1.64 18.79
C TYR A 278 -18.21 0.22 19.32
N ASN A 279 -17.72 -0.82 18.63
CA ASN A 279 -17.70 -2.17 19.21
C ASN A 279 -16.26 -2.65 19.37
#